data_5c8e3968b94c786906328b2f87d543f8
#
_entry.id   5c8e3968b94c786906328b2f87d543f8
#
_cell.length_a   1.000
_cell.length_b   1.000
_cell.length_c   1.000
_cell.angle_alpha   90.00
_cell.angle_beta   90.00
_cell.angle_gamma   90.00
#
_symmetry.space_group_name_H-M   'P 1'
#
loop_
_entity.id
_entity.type
_entity.pdbx_description
1 polymer ?
#
loop_
_entity_poly.entity_id
_entity_poly.type
_entity_poly.pdbx_seq_one_letter_code
_entity_poly.pdbx_strand_id
1 'polypeptide(L)'
;VWFDFPADPALMPALSSAIDGKPMRLAFLSSDRPEAVAAQHRLVKRYGGVSPEDAEVIVALGGDGFMLEVLHLPLARRVPIYGMNRGSVGFLMNDFSEDGLTDRITAAEHAEIHPLTMTAVDSSGQSFTAMAVN
;
A
#
# COMPACT_ATOMS: atom_id res chain seq x y z
N VAL A 1 -3.74 8.57 5.84
CA VAL A 1 -3.70 8.67 4.37
C VAL A 1 -3.44 7.28 3.82
N TRP A 2 -4.11 6.91 2.78
CA TRP A 2 -3.81 5.74 1.98
C TRP A 2 -3.73 6.13 0.51
N PHE A 3 -2.98 5.37 -0.27
CA PHE A 3 -2.60 5.73 -1.64
C PHE A 3 -3.19 4.76 -2.64
N ASP A 4 -3.65 5.28 -3.77
CA ASP A 4 -4.16 4.52 -4.90
C ASP A 4 -3.67 5.14 -6.21
N PHE A 5 -3.75 4.39 -7.29
CA PHE A 5 -3.61 4.92 -8.65
C PHE A 5 -4.97 5.42 -9.16
N PRO A 6 -5.01 6.26 -10.23
CA PRO A 6 -6.26 6.81 -10.76
C PRO A 6 -7.35 5.74 -10.86
N ALA A 7 -8.44 5.98 -10.16
CA ALA A 7 -9.48 5.00 -9.93
C ALA A 7 -10.12 4.55 -11.25
N ASP A 8 -10.17 3.24 -11.45
CA ASP A 8 -11.30 2.66 -12.14
C ASP A 8 -12.52 2.80 -11.21
N PRO A 9 -13.60 3.50 -11.61
CA PRO A 9 -14.82 3.63 -10.80
C PRO A 9 -15.40 2.29 -10.34
N ALA A 10 -15.01 1.18 -10.98
CA ALA A 10 -15.40 -0.17 -10.59
C ALA A 10 -14.67 -0.70 -9.34
N LEU A 11 -13.62 -0.03 -8.87
CA LEU A 11 -12.84 -0.43 -7.69
C LEU A 11 -13.28 0.25 -6.36
N MET A 12 -14.17 1.25 -6.43
CA MET A 12 -14.76 1.89 -5.25
C MET A 12 -15.62 0.99 -4.33
N PRO A 13 -16.06 -0.24 -4.73
CA PRO A 13 -16.81 -1.12 -3.84
C PRO A 13 -16.00 -1.71 -2.69
N ALA A 14 -14.67 -1.68 -2.71
CA ALA A 14 -13.85 -2.33 -1.68
C ALA A 14 -14.03 -1.71 -0.27
N LEU A 15 -14.31 -0.41 -0.19
CA LEU A 15 -14.63 0.27 1.08
C LEU A 15 -16.09 0.04 1.53
N SER A 16 -16.96 -0.39 0.61
CA SER A 16 -18.36 -0.69 0.91
C SER A 16 -18.54 -2.03 1.66
N SER A 17 -17.55 -2.93 1.61
CA SER A 17 -17.64 -4.23 2.30
C SER A 17 -17.61 -4.10 3.82
N ALA A 18 -17.04 -3.02 4.36
CA ALA A 18 -17.10 -2.71 5.80
C ALA A 18 -18.54 -2.44 6.30
N ILE A 19 -19.46 -2.14 5.38
CA ILE A 19 -20.87 -1.87 5.71
C ILE A 19 -21.70 -3.17 5.81
N ASP A 20 -21.23 -4.26 5.17
CA ASP A 20 -21.94 -5.54 5.12
C ASP A 20 -21.55 -6.54 6.24
N GLY A 21 -20.80 -6.10 7.26
CA GLY A 21 -20.40 -6.95 8.39
C GLY A 21 -19.36 -8.03 8.03
N LYS A 22 -18.82 -8.02 6.80
CA LYS A 22 -17.76 -8.92 6.38
C LYS A 22 -16.39 -8.35 6.78
N PRO A 23 -15.48 -9.16 7.36
CA PRO A 23 -14.16 -8.67 7.72
C PRO A 23 -13.38 -8.22 6.46
N MET A 24 -12.78 -7.04 6.53
CA MET A 24 -11.92 -6.49 5.48
C MET A 24 -10.71 -7.42 5.25
N ARG A 25 -10.46 -7.79 4.01
CA ARG A 25 -9.31 -8.64 3.64
C ARG A 25 -8.07 -7.80 3.50
N LEU A 26 -7.13 -7.98 4.41
CA LEU A 26 -5.88 -7.24 4.48
C LEU A 26 -4.69 -8.11 4.06
N ALA A 27 -3.81 -7.58 3.24
CA ALA A 27 -2.47 -8.11 3.06
C ALA A 27 -1.48 -7.23 3.83
N PHE A 28 -0.55 -7.87 4.53
CA PHE A 28 0.48 -7.15 5.29
C PHE A 28 1.83 -7.38 4.64
N LEU A 29 2.47 -6.30 4.22
CA LEU A 29 3.82 -6.30 3.69
C LEU A 29 4.73 -5.50 4.61
N SER A 30 5.96 -5.95 4.81
CA SER A 30 6.94 -5.27 5.65
C SER A 30 8.27 -5.12 4.94
N SER A 31 8.98 -4.02 5.22
CA SER A 31 10.39 -3.95 4.92
C SER A 31 11.14 -5.03 5.70
N ASP A 32 12.41 -5.25 5.37
CA ASP A 32 13.31 -6.22 6.00
C ASP A 32 13.77 -5.81 7.42
N ARG A 33 13.37 -4.63 7.90
CA ARG A 33 13.71 -4.16 9.26
C ARG A 33 13.06 -5.05 10.31
N PRO A 34 13.81 -5.48 11.36
CA PRO A 34 13.28 -6.39 12.39
C PRO A 34 11.98 -5.90 13.05
N GLU A 35 11.88 -4.59 13.32
CA GLU A 35 10.69 -3.98 13.91
C GLU A 35 9.47 -4.00 12.98
N ALA A 36 9.67 -3.90 11.67
CA ALA A 36 8.60 -3.98 10.67
C ALA A 36 8.12 -5.42 10.52
N VAL A 37 9.04 -6.38 10.43
CA VAL A 37 8.72 -7.82 10.37
C VAL A 37 7.98 -8.28 11.63
N ALA A 38 8.44 -7.86 12.81
CA ALA A 38 7.76 -8.19 14.06
C ALA A 38 6.34 -7.59 14.13
N ALA A 39 6.15 -6.37 13.63
CA ALA A 39 4.84 -5.73 13.54
C ALA A 39 3.92 -6.47 12.57
N GLN A 40 4.43 -6.89 11.40
CA GLN A 40 3.69 -7.69 10.44
C GLN A 40 3.16 -8.99 11.07
N HIS A 41 4.00 -9.73 11.77
CA HIS A 41 3.59 -10.98 12.44
C HIS A 41 2.47 -10.75 13.45
N ARG A 42 2.54 -9.67 14.26
CA ARG A 42 1.50 -9.34 15.23
C ARG A 42 0.18 -8.97 14.56
N LEU A 43 0.24 -8.17 13.49
CA LEU A 43 -0.95 -7.74 12.76
C LEU A 43 -1.61 -8.91 12.02
N VAL A 44 -0.84 -9.79 11.38
CA VAL A 44 -1.36 -11.00 10.75
C VAL A 44 -2.03 -11.91 11.80
N LYS A 45 -1.43 -12.06 12.98
CA LYS A 45 -2.02 -12.85 14.07
C LYS A 45 -3.36 -12.24 14.56
N ARG A 46 -3.48 -10.92 14.55
CA ARG A 46 -4.65 -10.21 15.10
C ARG A 46 -5.80 -10.06 14.09
N TYR A 47 -5.47 -9.72 12.85
CA TYR A 47 -6.45 -9.38 11.81
C TYR A 47 -6.61 -10.46 10.72
N GLY A 48 -5.78 -11.48 10.76
CA GLY A 48 -5.61 -12.39 9.63
C GLY A 48 -4.78 -11.75 8.53
N GLY A 49 -4.48 -12.52 7.48
CA GLY A 49 -3.75 -12.02 6.33
C GLY A 49 -4.10 -12.83 5.11
N VAL A 50 -4.17 -12.15 3.95
CA VAL A 50 -4.35 -12.77 2.63
C VAL A 50 -3.18 -12.38 1.72
N SER A 51 -3.10 -13.00 0.55
CA SER A 51 -2.14 -12.59 -0.47
C SER A 51 -2.46 -11.18 -0.99
N PRO A 52 -1.47 -10.41 -1.48
CA PRO A 52 -1.72 -9.09 -2.05
C PRO A 52 -2.76 -9.11 -3.19
N GLU A 53 -2.81 -10.19 -3.97
CA GLU A 53 -3.77 -10.35 -5.06
C GLU A 53 -5.22 -10.50 -4.58
N ASP A 54 -5.41 -11.05 -3.39
CA ASP A 54 -6.73 -11.28 -2.80
C ASP A 54 -7.17 -10.18 -1.83
N ALA A 55 -6.27 -9.26 -1.50
CA ALA A 55 -6.51 -8.21 -0.51
C ALA A 55 -7.44 -7.11 -1.03
N GLU A 56 -8.23 -6.55 -0.16
CA GLU A 56 -8.99 -5.31 -0.39
C GLU A 56 -8.13 -4.08 -0.10
N VAL A 57 -7.19 -4.21 0.85
CA VAL A 57 -6.20 -3.18 1.18
C VAL A 57 -4.87 -3.85 1.50
N ILE A 58 -3.77 -3.30 1.00
CA ILE A 58 -2.42 -3.67 1.40
C ILE A 58 -1.97 -2.73 2.52
N VAL A 59 -1.54 -3.30 3.63
CA VAL A 59 -0.92 -2.56 4.74
C VAL A 59 0.59 -2.67 4.61
N ALA A 60 1.25 -1.55 4.29
CA ALA A 60 2.70 -1.47 4.13
C ALA A 60 3.36 -1.00 5.43
N LEU A 61 4.28 -1.80 5.96
CA LEU A 61 4.99 -1.55 7.22
C LEU A 61 6.45 -1.21 6.95
N GLY A 62 6.82 0.04 7.07
CA GLY A 62 8.19 0.49 6.75
C GLY A 62 8.34 2.00 6.79
N GLY A 63 9.13 2.54 5.90
CA GLY A 63 9.26 3.97 5.64
C GLY A 63 8.82 4.33 4.22
N ASP A 64 8.99 5.59 3.83
CA ASP A 64 8.58 6.09 2.51
C ASP A 64 9.19 5.30 1.35
N GLY A 65 10.46 4.89 1.45
CA GLY A 65 11.11 4.06 0.43
C GLY A 65 10.39 2.73 0.21
N PHE A 66 10.01 2.06 1.29
CA PHE A 66 9.25 0.82 1.20
C PHE A 66 7.83 1.04 0.64
N MET A 67 7.19 2.16 0.98
CA MET A 67 5.91 2.53 0.36
C MET A 67 6.04 2.62 -1.16
N LEU A 68 7.11 3.25 -1.67
CA LEU A 68 7.36 3.33 -3.12
C LEU A 68 7.59 1.95 -3.75
N GLU A 69 8.28 1.05 -3.07
CA GLU A 69 8.44 -0.34 -3.52
C GLU A 69 7.08 -1.05 -3.65
N VAL A 70 6.22 -0.91 -2.64
CA VAL A 70 4.89 -1.52 -2.64
C VAL A 70 4.00 -0.93 -3.75
N LEU A 71 4.09 0.38 -4.00
CA LEU A 71 3.38 1.04 -5.11
C LEU A 71 3.80 0.52 -6.49
N HIS A 72 5.01 -0.02 -6.63
CA HIS A 72 5.52 -0.60 -7.88
C HIS A 72 5.24 -2.09 -8.04
N LEU A 73 4.55 -2.73 -7.10
CA LEU A 73 4.24 -4.16 -7.21
C LEU A 73 3.38 -4.43 -8.46
N PRO A 74 3.75 -5.44 -9.26
CA PRO A 74 3.04 -5.79 -10.49
C PRO A 74 1.78 -6.60 -10.18
N LEU A 75 0.81 -6.00 -9.50
CA LEU A 75 -0.46 -6.64 -9.17
C LEU A 75 -1.39 -6.63 -10.40
N ALA A 76 -2.12 -7.72 -10.59
CA ALA A 76 -3.09 -7.86 -11.69
C ALA A 76 -4.24 -6.84 -11.58
N ARG A 77 -4.53 -6.38 -10.38
CA ARG A 77 -5.47 -5.30 -10.09
C ARG A 77 -4.84 -4.27 -9.17
N ARG A 78 -5.32 -3.06 -9.23
CA ARG A 78 -4.90 -2.00 -8.32
C ARG A 78 -5.54 -2.22 -6.96
N VAL A 79 -4.72 -2.24 -5.92
CA VAL A 79 -5.15 -2.41 -4.54
C VAL A 79 -4.70 -1.19 -3.77
N PRO A 80 -5.60 -0.52 -3.02
CA PRO A 80 -5.22 0.60 -2.18
C PRO A 80 -4.19 0.20 -1.13
N ILE A 81 -3.26 1.11 -0.84
CA ILE A 81 -2.16 0.86 0.10
C ILE A 81 -2.27 1.80 1.29
N TYR A 82 -2.30 1.24 2.48
CA TYR A 82 -2.27 1.95 3.75
C TYR A 82 -0.90 1.79 4.40
N GLY A 83 -0.09 2.83 4.41
CA GLY A 83 1.25 2.79 5.01
C GLY A 83 1.23 3.09 6.49
N MET A 84 1.95 2.30 7.28
CA MET A 84 2.24 2.59 8.69
C MET A 84 3.75 2.62 8.93
N ASN A 85 4.22 3.67 9.59
CA ASN A 85 5.64 3.89 9.81
C ASN A 85 6.23 2.87 10.79
N ARG A 86 7.23 2.12 10.32
CA ARG A 86 8.10 1.25 11.14
C ARG A 86 9.57 1.48 10.78
N GLY A 87 9.96 2.76 10.76
CA GLY A 87 11.30 3.20 10.42
C GLY A 87 11.50 4.67 10.72
N SER A 88 12.26 5.35 9.88
CA SER A 88 12.44 6.81 9.99
C SER A 88 11.14 7.54 9.69
N VAL A 89 10.94 8.68 10.32
CA VAL A 89 9.78 9.56 10.03
C VAL A 89 9.78 9.93 8.55
N GLY A 90 8.63 9.80 7.90
CA GLY A 90 8.43 10.10 6.49
C GLY A 90 7.11 10.84 6.27
N PHE A 91 6.82 11.15 4.99
CA PHE A 91 5.63 11.91 4.60
C PHE A 91 4.48 11.03 4.11
N LEU A 92 4.78 9.81 3.67
CA LEU A 92 3.80 8.91 3.05
C LEU A 92 3.17 7.93 4.03
N MET A 93 3.66 7.89 5.27
CA MET A 93 3.28 6.88 6.25
C MET A 93 2.45 7.47 7.38
N ASN A 94 1.42 6.73 7.79
CA ASN A 94 0.66 7.03 9.00
C ASN A 94 1.42 6.54 10.24
N ASP A 95 1.06 7.06 11.41
CA ASP A 95 1.57 6.56 12.67
C ASP A 95 1.21 5.10 12.88
N PHE A 96 2.17 4.34 13.40
CA PHE A 96 1.95 2.94 13.70
C PHE A 96 1.02 2.76 14.90
N SER A 97 -0.01 1.95 14.72
CA SER A 97 -0.82 1.41 15.81
C SER A 97 -1.41 0.07 15.38
N GLU A 98 -1.43 -0.87 16.30
CA GLU A 98 -2.07 -2.19 16.09
C GLU A 98 -3.57 -2.14 16.38
N ASP A 99 -4.03 -1.14 17.13
CA ASP A 99 -5.42 -1.02 17.54
C ASP A 99 -6.27 -0.28 16.51
N GLY A 100 -7.49 -0.74 16.31
CA GLY A 100 -8.49 -0.10 15.46
C GLY A 100 -8.06 0.05 14.00
N LEU A 101 -7.26 -0.86 13.46
CA LEU A 101 -6.68 -0.73 12.13
C LEU A 101 -7.75 -0.60 11.04
N THR A 102 -8.78 -1.43 11.07
CA THR A 102 -9.87 -1.38 10.09
C THR A 102 -10.65 -0.07 10.12
N ASP A 103 -10.90 0.47 11.32
CA ASP A 103 -11.57 1.77 11.49
C ASP A 103 -10.68 2.91 10.98
N ARG A 104 -9.38 2.84 11.24
CA ARG A 104 -8.40 3.82 10.76
C ARG A 104 -8.26 3.80 9.24
N ILE A 105 -8.26 2.62 8.62
CA ILE A 105 -8.24 2.47 7.16
C ILE A 105 -9.52 3.08 6.57
N THR A 106 -10.69 2.77 7.14
CA THR A 106 -11.98 3.28 6.67
C THR A 106 -12.09 4.80 6.81
N ALA A 107 -11.52 5.37 7.87
CA ALA A 107 -11.53 6.81 8.13
C ALA A 107 -10.37 7.57 7.45
N ALA A 108 -9.43 6.87 6.80
CA ALA A 108 -8.26 7.50 6.20
C ALA A 108 -8.63 8.31 4.96
N GLU A 109 -7.96 9.44 4.80
CA GLU A 109 -8.07 10.27 3.61
C GLU A 109 -7.44 9.55 2.42
N HIS A 110 -8.16 9.53 1.30
CA HIS A 110 -7.69 8.93 0.05
C HIS A 110 -6.82 9.92 -0.73
N ALA A 111 -5.60 9.53 -1.03
CA ALA A 111 -4.70 10.26 -1.90
C ALA A 111 -4.42 9.45 -3.17
N GLU A 112 -4.70 10.03 -4.31
CA GLU A 112 -4.44 9.41 -5.61
C GLU A 112 -3.04 9.80 -6.10
N ILE A 113 -2.22 8.80 -6.43
CA ILE A 113 -0.87 9.01 -6.95
C ILE A 113 -0.86 8.75 -8.47
N HIS A 114 -0.41 9.74 -9.22
CA HIS A 114 -0.20 9.64 -10.65
C HIS A 114 1.29 9.45 -10.95
N PRO A 115 1.75 8.22 -11.25
CA PRO A 115 3.15 8.01 -11.59
C PRO A 115 3.50 8.67 -12.92
N LEU A 116 4.71 9.22 -12.99
CA LEU A 116 5.30 9.74 -14.21
C LEU A 116 6.00 8.61 -14.96
N THR A 117 5.76 8.51 -16.25
CA THR A 117 6.55 7.62 -17.12
C THR A 117 7.73 8.40 -17.67
N MET A 118 8.92 7.92 -17.40
CA MET A 118 10.17 8.45 -17.96
C MET A 118 10.64 7.51 -19.08
N THR A 119 10.97 8.07 -20.23
CA THR A 119 11.67 7.35 -21.30
C THR A 119 13.01 8.00 -21.52
N ALA A 120 14.08 7.24 -21.35
CA ALA A 120 15.45 7.67 -21.63
C ALA A 120 15.99 6.92 -22.86
N VAL A 121 16.70 7.64 -23.74
CA VAL A 121 17.36 7.06 -24.91
C VAL A 121 18.86 7.29 -24.74
N ASP A 122 19.65 6.25 -24.80
CA ASP A 122 21.10 6.35 -24.72
C ASP A 122 21.74 6.76 -26.05
N SER A 123 23.05 6.96 -26.05
CA SER A 123 23.80 7.38 -27.23
C SER A 123 23.84 6.34 -28.35
N SER A 124 23.46 5.09 -28.06
CA SER A 124 23.34 4.00 -29.05
C SER A 124 21.91 3.91 -29.64
N GLY A 125 20.97 4.72 -29.16
CA GLY A 125 19.58 4.70 -29.58
C GLY A 125 18.70 3.68 -28.82
N GLN A 126 19.25 3.04 -27.77
CA GLN A 126 18.48 2.11 -26.94
C GLN A 126 17.58 2.90 -25.98
N SER A 127 16.31 2.49 -25.94
CA SER A 127 15.29 3.13 -25.11
C SER A 127 15.03 2.37 -23.82
N PHE A 128 14.96 3.11 -22.72
CA PHE A 128 14.65 2.60 -21.37
C PHE A 128 13.43 3.34 -20.84
N THR A 129 12.47 2.58 -20.31
CA THR A 129 11.29 3.17 -19.70
C THR A 129 11.24 2.82 -18.22
N ALA A 130 10.99 3.83 -17.39
CA ALA A 130 10.79 3.66 -15.95
C ALA A 130 9.60 4.48 -15.47
N MET A 131 8.95 4.04 -14.40
CA MET A 131 7.96 4.84 -13.69
C MET A 131 8.61 5.50 -12.48
N ALA A 132 8.25 6.76 -12.25
CA ALA A 132 8.64 7.52 -11.08
C ALA A 132 7.40 8.02 -10.34
N VAL A 133 7.47 8.01 -9.03
CA VAL A 133 6.50 8.66 -8.15
C VAL A 133 7.18 9.89 -7.58
N ASN A 134 6.57 11.05 -7.76
CA ASN A 134 7.08 12.32 -7.25
C ASN A 134 6.22 12.79 -6.07
#